data_e0b92da81eee0848b0016d30d3af4a9a
#
_entry.id   e0b92da81eee0848b0016d30d3af4a9a
#
_cell.length_a   1.000
_cell.length_b   1.000
_cell.length_c   1.000
_cell.angle_alpha   90.00
_cell.angle_beta   90.00
_cell.angle_gamma   90.00
#
_symmetry.space_group_name_H-M   'P 1'
#
loop_
_entity.id
_entity.type
_entity.pdbx_description
1 polymer ?
#
loop_
_entity_poly.entity_id
_entity_poly.type
_entity_poly.pdbx_seq_one_letter_code
_entity_poly.pdbx_strand_id
1 'polypeptide(L)'
;MTMLALSLALKPLHLRRAGWRAGVAALAAALCSGAWATQGASQEGVSACALLLQRLPGVRAEQCEAARLTPSGARSRLGTALYWRDILPQRPDIEPLRVLVVGAIHGDELTSGSLALRWIGLAEQTQRPVHWRFIPVLNPDGLLAKKPSRTNAHGVDLNRNFNTPGWKLDAPRYWRERTRKDPRRWPGPEPLSEPESLFLHTQMEAFNPHLVVSIHAPYGVLDFDGPHEPPQRLGRLRLDRVGVFPGSLGHYGGVQQNMPVVTIELEHALDMPRDAEVRAMWSDLLRWMDTRLYRPAPVEAAKIKANRPPAP
;
A
#
# COMPACT_ATOMS: atom_id res chain seq x y z
N MET A 1 22.07 -56.70 -30.94
CA MET A 1 21.95 -57.92 -30.14
C MET A 1 21.45 -57.42 -28.77
N THR A 2 20.31 -57.75 -28.15
CA THR A 2 19.24 -58.67 -28.41
C THR A 2 18.02 -58.11 -27.62
N MET A 3 16.88 -58.04 -28.26
CA MET A 3 15.56 -57.77 -27.65
C MET A 3 15.18 -58.90 -26.66
N LEU A 4 14.46 -58.53 -25.62
CA LEU A 4 13.50 -59.43 -25.00
C LEU A 4 12.29 -58.66 -24.52
N ALA A 5 11.17 -58.83 -25.24
CA ALA A 5 9.86 -58.46 -24.86
C ALA A 5 9.23 -59.56 -24.00
N LEU A 6 8.54 -59.22 -22.95
CA LEU A 6 7.64 -60.12 -22.23
C LEU A 6 6.24 -59.54 -22.20
N SER A 7 5.39 -60.19 -22.98
CA SER A 7 3.93 -60.07 -23.01
C SER A 7 3.34 -61.00 -21.95
N LEU A 8 2.38 -60.53 -21.15
CA LEU A 8 1.53 -61.38 -20.32
C LEU A 8 0.06 -60.98 -20.40
N ALA A 9 -0.72 -61.98 -20.73
CA ALA A 9 -2.07 -61.99 -21.23
C ALA A 9 -3.15 -61.70 -20.18
N LEU A 10 -4.23 -61.11 -20.67
CA LEU A 10 -5.55 -61.01 -20.04
C LEU A 10 -6.28 -62.36 -19.94
N LYS A 11 -6.96 -62.64 -18.83
CA LYS A 11 -8.03 -63.62 -18.74
C LYS A 11 -9.30 -62.97 -18.18
N PRO A 12 -10.47 -63.23 -18.80
CA PRO A 12 -11.76 -62.73 -18.31
C PRO A 12 -12.39 -63.70 -17.31
N LEU A 13 -13.05 -63.19 -16.29
CA LEU A 13 -13.91 -64.00 -15.41
C LEU A 13 -15.37 -63.55 -15.49
N HIS A 14 -16.19 -64.57 -15.59
CA HIS A 14 -17.60 -64.61 -15.96
C HIS A 14 -18.56 -63.96 -14.94
N LEU A 15 -19.61 -63.36 -15.52
CA LEU A 15 -20.86 -63.01 -14.84
C LEU A 15 -21.56 -64.24 -14.24
N ARG A 16 -22.05 -64.12 -13.01
CA ARG A 16 -23.23 -64.89 -12.55
C ARG A 16 -24.32 -63.93 -12.08
N ARG A 17 -25.42 -63.92 -12.77
CA ARG A 17 -26.72 -63.37 -12.36
C ARG A 17 -27.36 -64.30 -11.33
N ALA A 18 -27.84 -63.76 -10.22
CA ALA A 18 -28.92 -64.36 -9.45
C ALA A 18 -29.79 -63.21 -8.92
N GLY A 19 -31.05 -63.34 -9.20
CA GLY A 19 -32.06 -62.36 -8.95
C GLY A 19 -32.90 -62.64 -7.66
N TRP A 20 -33.82 -61.72 -7.42
CA TRP A 20 -35.04 -61.77 -6.60
C TRP A 20 -34.84 -61.44 -5.09
N ARG A 21 -35.49 -60.48 -4.51
CA ARG A 21 -36.92 -60.18 -4.33
C ARG A 21 -37.07 -58.82 -3.64
N ALA A 22 -38.18 -58.18 -3.95
CA ALA A 22 -38.63 -56.92 -3.34
C ALA A 22 -38.92 -57.10 -1.85
N GLY A 23 -38.50 -56.06 -1.08
CA GLY A 23 -38.92 -55.84 0.29
C GLY A 23 -38.99 -54.33 0.52
N VAL A 24 -40.23 -53.81 0.56
CA VAL A 24 -40.52 -52.43 0.90
C VAL A 24 -40.32 -52.29 2.41
N ALA A 25 -39.32 -51.53 2.83
CA ALA A 25 -39.22 -51.05 4.18
C ALA A 25 -38.98 -49.54 4.13
N ALA A 26 -40.00 -48.77 4.46
CA ALA A 26 -39.92 -47.36 4.65
C ALA A 26 -39.11 -47.08 5.94
N LEU A 27 -37.89 -46.55 5.78
CA LEU A 27 -37.15 -45.96 6.89
C LEU A 27 -37.06 -44.46 6.67
N ALA A 28 -37.69 -43.74 7.56
CA ALA A 28 -37.58 -42.30 7.70
C ALA A 28 -36.11 -41.89 7.96
N ALA A 29 -35.43 -41.37 6.93
CA ALA A 29 -34.12 -40.75 7.13
C ALA A 29 -34.33 -39.35 7.67
N ALA A 30 -34.08 -39.19 8.93
CA ALA A 30 -33.92 -37.86 9.58
C ALA A 30 -32.72 -37.19 8.94
N LEU A 31 -32.97 -36.20 8.11
CA LEU A 31 -31.93 -35.27 7.57
C LEU A 31 -31.42 -34.40 8.74
N CYS A 32 -30.40 -34.84 9.42
CA CYS A 32 -29.54 -33.95 10.19
C CYS A 32 -28.74 -33.13 9.20
N SER A 33 -29.34 -32.03 8.74
CA SER A 33 -28.61 -30.94 8.08
C SER A 33 -27.72 -30.29 9.12
N GLY A 34 -26.54 -30.85 9.34
CA GLY A 34 -25.47 -30.20 10.05
C GLY A 34 -25.06 -28.95 9.28
N ALA A 35 -25.63 -27.81 9.67
CA ALA A 35 -25.14 -26.52 9.24
C ALA A 35 -23.70 -26.38 9.76
N TRP A 36 -22.75 -26.63 8.91
CA TRP A 36 -21.39 -26.16 9.13
C TRP A 36 -21.44 -24.63 9.00
N ALA A 37 -21.78 -23.99 10.11
CA ALA A 37 -21.55 -22.57 10.27
C ALA A 37 -20.04 -22.38 10.21
N THR A 38 -19.56 -22.01 9.04
CA THR A 38 -18.25 -21.39 8.89
C THR A 38 -18.24 -20.15 9.78
N GLN A 39 -17.66 -20.28 10.96
CA GLN A 39 -17.25 -19.14 11.77
C GLN A 39 -16.07 -18.45 11.08
N GLY A 40 -16.33 -17.85 9.93
CA GLY A 40 -15.60 -16.71 9.48
C GLY A 40 -16.14 -15.55 10.31
N ALA A 41 -15.60 -15.33 11.50
CA ALA A 41 -15.82 -14.09 12.23
C ALA A 41 -15.29 -12.98 11.32
N SER A 42 -16.19 -12.37 10.58
CA SER A 42 -15.95 -11.14 9.85
C SER A 42 -15.55 -10.09 10.89
N GLN A 43 -14.30 -9.62 10.84
CA GLN A 43 -13.89 -8.37 11.48
C GLN A 43 -14.54 -7.15 10.79
N GLU A 44 -15.75 -7.31 10.30
CA GLU A 44 -16.52 -6.25 9.62
C GLU A 44 -17.15 -5.23 10.57
N GLY A 45 -16.77 -5.21 11.85
CA GLY A 45 -17.38 -4.33 12.83
C GLY A 45 -16.47 -3.29 13.49
N VAL A 46 -15.15 -3.35 13.32
CA VAL A 46 -14.26 -2.37 13.93
C VAL A 46 -14.02 -1.23 12.95
N SER A 47 -14.44 0.00 13.30
CA SER A 47 -14.17 1.17 12.45
C SER A 47 -12.65 1.38 12.32
N ALA A 48 -12.21 1.90 11.17
CA ALA A 48 -10.80 2.28 10.96
C ALA A 48 -10.29 3.14 12.12
N CYS A 49 -11.12 4.07 12.60
CA CYS A 49 -10.76 4.99 13.67
C CYS A 49 -10.63 4.29 15.02
N ALA A 50 -11.51 3.36 15.37
CA ALA A 50 -11.38 2.58 16.59
C ALA A 50 -10.07 1.77 16.63
N LEU A 51 -9.57 1.35 15.48
CA LEU A 51 -8.30 0.65 15.35
C LEU A 51 -7.09 1.61 15.42
N LEU A 52 -7.10 2.66 14.61
CA LEU A 52 -5.94 3.54 14.39
C LEU A 52 -5.70 4.49 15.57
N LEU A 53 -6.76 4.99 16.20
CA LEU A 53 -6.65 5.92 17.34
C LEU A 53 -6.01 5.30 18.59
N GLN A 54 -5.90 3.98 18.66
CA GLN A 54 -5.16 3.31 19.73
C GLN A 54 -3.66 3.65 19.70
N ARG A 55 -3.14 4.11 18.56
CA ARG A 55 -1.71 4.31 18.35
C ARG A 55 -1.34 5.66 17.76
N LEU A 56 -2.17 6.30 16.93
CA LEU A 56 -1.82 7.52 16.23
C LEU A 56 -1.85 8.74 17.17
N PRO A 57 -0.69 9.35 17.48
CA PRO A 57 -0.64 10.47 18.40
C PRO A 57 -1.20 11.76 17.75
N GLY A 58 -1.80 12.62 18.55
CA GLY A 58 -2.24 13.95 18.12
C GLY A 58 -3.38 13.93 17.08
N VAL A 59 -4.10 12.82 16.96
CA VAL A 59 -5.31 12.68 16.15
C VAL A 59 -6.50 12.56 17.08
N ARG A 60 -7.49 13.45 16.94
CA ARG A 60 -8.76 13.38 17.68
C ARG A 60 -9.75 12.46 16.98
N ALA A 61 -10.70 11.90 17.74
CA ALA A 61 -11.74 11.01 17.19
C ALA A 61 -12.52 11.69 16.05
N GLU A 62 -12.94 12.93 16.26
CA GLU A 62 -13.70 13.70 15.25
C GLU A 62 -12.89 13.91 13.95
N GLN A 63 -11.57 14.09 14.05
CA GLN A 63 -10.69 14.22 12.86
C GLN A 63 -10.59 12.91 12.10
N CYS A 64 -10.49 11.79 12.81
CA CYS A 64 -10.44 10.48 12.18
C CYS A 64 -11.78 10.14 11.50
N GLU A 65 -12.90 10.33 12.19
CA GLU A 65 -14.22 10.07 11.62
C GLU A 65 -14.51 10.97 10.40
N ALA A 66 -14.12 12.25 10.47
CA ALA A 66 -14.22 13.17 9.35
C ALA A 66 -13.38 12.75 8.14
N ALA A 67 -12.30 12.01 8.35
CA ALA A 67 -11.47 11.49 7.26
C ALA A 67 -12.19 10.43 6.41
N ARG A 68 -13.29 9.86 6.89
CA ARG A 68 -14.13 8.89 6.16
C ARG A 68 -13.32 7.81 5.45
N LEU A 69 -12.39 7.18 6.18
CA LEU A 69 -11.57 6.10 5.66
C LEU A 69 -12.44 4.92 5.24
N THR A 70 -12.16 4.37 4.06
CA THR A 70 -12.85 3.20 3.52
C THR A 70 -11.90 2.01 3.42
N PRO A 71 -12.38 0.76 3.62
CA PRO A 71 -11.57 -0.43 3.35
C PRO A 71 -11.16 -0.46 1.87
N SER A 72 -9.89 -0.73 1.63
CA SER A 72 -9.35 -0.85 0.26
C SER A 72 -9.65 -2.21 -0.40
N GLY A 73 -10.16 -3.17 0.37
CA GLY A 73 -10.26 -4.57 -0.03
C GLY A 73 -8.99 -5.38 0.26
N ALA A 74 -7.84 -4.73 0.40
CA ALA A 74 -6.59 -5.39 0.74
C ALA A 74 -6.44 -5.57 2.26
N ARG A 75 -5.61 -6.54 2.63
CA ARG A 75 -5.30 -6.89 4.02
C ARG A 75 -3.80 -7.00 4.23
N SER A 76 -3.35 -6.71 5.44
CA SER A 76 -1.98 -6.93 5.87
C SER A 76 -1.66 -8.43 6.05
N ARG A 77 -0.43 -8.72 6.42
CA ARG A 77 0.04 -10.10 6.65
C ARG A 77 -0.77 -10.86 7.71
N LEU A 78 -1.24 -10.19 8.76
CA LEU A 78 -2.12 -10.77 9.79
C LEU A 78 -3.62 -10.63 9.48
N GLY A 79 -3.97 -10.14 8.29
CA GLY A 79 -5.36 -10.01 7.87
C GLY A 79 -6.03 -8.70 8.32
N THR A 80 -5.29 -7.74 8.88
CA THR A 80 -5.82 -6.41 9.21
C THR A 80 -6.16 -5.66 7.92
N ALA A 81 -7.35 -5.07 7.84
CA ALA A 81 -7.77 -4.30 6.67
C ALA A 81 -6.86 -3.08 6.44
N LEU A 82 -6.50 -2.84 5.18
CA LEU A 82 -5.84 -1.61 4.74
C LEU A 82 -6.91 -0.59 4.35
N TYR A 83 -6.76 0.63 4.84
CA TYR A 83 -7.72 1.70 4.62
C TYR A 83 -7.13 2.81 3.77
N TRP A 84 -7.97 3.42 2.96
CA TRP A 84 -7.63 4.57 2.16
C TRP A 84 -8.72 5.65 2.18
N ARG A 85 -8.40 6.81 1.62
CA ARG A 85 -9.34 7.88 1.33
C ARG A 85 -9.02 8.47 -0.03
N ASP A 86 -9.98 8.45 -0.94
CA ASP A 86 -9.95 9.22 -2.19
C ASP A 86 -10.70 10.54 -2.01
N ILE A 87 -10.08 11.63 -2.45
CA ILE A 87 -10.70 12.97 -2.52
C ILE A 87 -10.60 13.40 -3.97
N LEU A 88 -11.76 13.44 -4.62
CA LEU A 88 -11.88 13.86 -6.01
C LEU A 88 -11.82 15.38 -6.13
N PRO A 89 -11.30 15.93 -7.24
CA PRO A 89 -11.30 17.37 -7.46
C PRO A 89 -12.73 17.90 -7.61
N GLN A 90 -12.95 19.11 -7.16
CA GLN A 90 -14.23 19.80 -7.32
C GLN A 90 -14.41 20.41 -8.74
N ARG A 91 -13.37 20.36 -9.56
CA ARG A 91 -13.30 20.89 -10.93
C ARG A 91 -13.22 19.74 -11.94
N PRO A 92 -14.37 19.16 -12.36
CA PRO A 92 -14.39 18.03 -13.30
C PRO A 92 -13.99 18.41 -14.74
N ASP A 93 -13.97 19.70 -15.05
CA ASP A 93 -13.57 20.29 -16.32
C ASP A 93 -12.05 20.33 -16.55
N ILE A 94 -11.27 20.01 -15.52
CA ILE A 94 -9.80 20.02 -15.56
C ILE A 94 -9.29 18.62 -15.26
N GLU A 95 -8.35 18.11 -16.08
CA GLU A 95 -7.66 16.86 -15.77
C GLU A 95 -6.86 17.02 -14.45
N PRO A 96 -7.15 16.21 -13.42
CA PRO A 96 -6.54 16.42 -12.13
C PRO A 96 -5.12 15.90 -12.06
N LEU A 97 -4.29 16.57 -11.27
CA LEU A 97 -3.09 15.96 -10.73
C LEU A 97 -3.50 14.80 -9.82
N ARG A 98 -2.87 13.65 -9.96
CA ARG A 98 -3.05 12.49 -9.06
C ARG A 98 -1.91 12.47 -8.07
N VAL A 99 -2.24 12.54 -6.78
CA VAL A 99 -1.26 12.52 -5.69
C VAL A 99 -1.57 11.40 -4.73
N LEU A 100 -0.60 10.52 -4.53
CA LEU A 100 -0.67 9.41 -3.58
C LEU A 100 0.12 9.78 -2.31
N VAL A 101 -0.55 9.78 -1.16
CA VAL A 101 0.06 10.07 0.15
C VAL A 101 0.06 8.79 0.98
N VAL A 102 1.23 8.38 1.45
CA VAL A 102 1.43 7.15 2.21
C VAL A 102 2.07 7.48 3.56
N GLY A 103 1.43 7.02 4.64
CA GLY A 103 1.97 7.07 5.99
C GLY A 103 2.21 5.68 6.55
N ALA A 104 2.97 5.61 7.62
CA ALA A 104 3.26 4.40 8.40
C ALA A 104 3.58 3.17 7.56
N ILE A 105 4.47 3.32 6.56
CA ILE A 105 5.12 2.18 5.91
C ILE A 105 6.01 1.43 6.93
N HIS A 106 6.55 2.18 7.90
CA HIS A 106 7.15 1.64 9.10
C HIS A 106 6.18 1.83 10.27
N GLY A 107 5.83 0.74 10.93
CA GLY A 107 4.78 0.77 11.96
C GLY A 107 5.18 1.46 13.26
N ASP A 108 6.46 1.69 13.51
CA ASP A 108 6.96 2.42 14.68
C ASP A 108 7.12 3.95 14.45
N GLU A 109 6.79 4.43 13.27
CA GLU A 109 6.80 5.85 12.89
C GLU A 109 5.38 6.43 12.99
N LEU A 110 4.81 6.46 14.22
CA LEU A 110 3.38 6.71 14.44
C LEU A 110 2.91 8.07 13.91
N THR A 111 3.77 9.10 14.04
CA THR A 111 3.47 10.46 13.58
C THR A 111 3.28 10.55 12.07
N SER A 112 3.89 9.63 11.31
CA SER A 112 3.74 9.59 9.85
C SER A 112 2.30 9.26 9.42
N GLY A 113 1.67 8.28 10.09
CA GLY A 113 0.26 7.97 9.90
C GLY A 113 -0.66 9.09 10.38
N SER A 114 -0.32 9.71 11.51
CA SER A 114 -1.05 10.86 12.05
C SER A 114 -1.03 12.05 11.09
N LEU A 115 0.12 12.38 10.49
CA LEU A 115 0.24 13.48 9.53
C LEU A 115 -0.58 13.20 8.28
N ALA A 116 -0.49 11.99 7.72
CA ALA A 116 -1.28 11.58 6.55
C ALA A 116 -2.78 11.74 6.83
N LEU A 117 -3.26 11.29 7.99
CA LEU A 117 -4.67 11.41 8.38
C LEU A 117 -5.10 12.86 8.57
N ARG A 118 -4.28 13.69 9.18
CA ARG A 118 -4.58 15.12 9.35
C ARG A 118 -4.61 15.88 8.02
N TRP A 119 -3.77 15.49 7.07
CA TRP A 119 -3.75 16.09 5.74
C TRP A 119 -5.00 15.77 4.90
N ILE A 120 -5.73 14.69 5.19
CA ILE A 120 -7.03 14.43 4.58
C ILE A 120 -7.97 15.62 4.79
N GLY A 121 -8.08 16.13 6.03
CA GLY A 121 -8.91 17.29 6.33
C GLY A 121 -8.47 18.57 5.62
N LEU A 122 -7.16 18.76 5.38
CA LEU A 122 -6.65 19.89 4.62
C LEU A 122 -6.90 19.74 3.11
N ALA A 123 -6.82 18.50 2.60
CA ALA A 123 -7.10 18.19 1.20
C ALA A 123 -8.59 18.41 0.87
N GLU A 124 -9.50 18.05 1.76
CA GLU A 124 -10.95 18.28 1.60
C GLU A 124 -11.32 19.77 1.53
N GLN A 125 -10.51 20.62 2.15
CA GLN A 125 -10.73 22.08 2.13
C GLN A 125 -10.09 22.77 0.92
N THR A 126 -9.29 22.07 0.13
CA THR A 126 -8.60 22.66 -1.02
C THR A 126 -9.47 22.58 -2.28
N GLN A 127 -9.53 23.67 -3.05
CA GLN A 127 -10.28 23.76 -4.33
C GLN A 127 -9.40 23.45 -5.55
N ARG A 128 -8.22 22.85 -5.34
CA ARG A 128 -7.31 22.55 -6.43
C ARG A 128 -7.78 21.35 -7.26
N PRO A 129 -7.46 21.32 -8.56
CA PRO A 129 -7.78 20.18 -9.41
C PRO A 129 -6.82 19.02 -9.14
N VAL A 130 -6.89 18.46 -7.94
CA VAL A 130 -6.06 17.33 -7.49
C VAL A 130 -6.96 16.19 -7.05
N HIS A 131 -6.71 15.01 -7.59
CA HIS A 131 -7.24 13.77 -7.06
C HIS A 131 -6.23 13.22 -6.05
N TRP A 132 -6.58 13.31 -4.79
CA TRP A 132 -5.78 12.80 -3.70
C TRP A 132 -6.19 11.37 -3.36
N ARG A 133 -5.21 10.50 -3.21
CA ARG A 133 -5.37 9.19 -2.56
C ARG A 133 -4.48 9.13 -1.34
N PHE A 134 -5.07 8.89 -0.19
CA PHE A 134 -4.37 8.75 1.08
C PHE A 134 -4.41 7.30 1.54
N ILE A 135 -3.28 6.76 1.95
CA ILE A 135 -3.12 5.49 2.68
C ILE A 135 -2.42 5.85 3.99
N PRO A 136 -3.19 6.22 5.06
CA PRO A 136 -2.56 6.74 6.28
C PRO A 136 -1.67 5.73 6.99
N VAL A 137 -2.01 4.44 6.91
CA VAL A 137 -1.24 3.36 7.55
C VAL A 137 -1.10 2.20 6.58
N LEU A 138 0.11 2.06 6.03
CA LEU A 138 0.42 0.94 5.13
C LEU A 138 0.76 -0.33 5.90
N ASN A 139 1.37 -0.21 7.09
CA ASN A 139 1.81 -1.32 7.94
C ASN A 139 1.02 -1.37 9.27
N PRO A 140 -0.27 -1.77 9.22
CA PRO A 140 -1.09 -1.82 10.43
C PRO A 140 -0.59 -2.88 11.41
N ASP A 141 0.00 -3.99 10.97
CA ASP A 141 0.50 -5.03 11.85
C ASP A 141 1.70 -4.54 12.68
N GLY A 142 2.62 -3.81 12.05
CA GLY A 142 3.74 -3.18 12.75
C GLY A 142 3.28 -2.07 13.69
N LEU A 143 2.30 -1.24 13.27
CA LEU A 143 1.74 -0.16 14.07
C LEU A 143 1.04 -0.68 15.34
N LEU A 144 0.21 -1.71 15.19
CA LEU A 144 -0.66 -2.25 16.24
C LEU A 144 0.03 -3.30 17.11
N ALA A 145 1.23 -3.73 16.78
CA ALA A 145 2.02 -4.65 17.59
C ALA A 145 2.10 -4.17 19.05
N LYS A 146 2.24 -5.09 20.00
CA LYS A 146 2.39 -4.74 21.44
C LYS A 146 3.46 -3.66 21.65
N LYS A 147 4.59 -3.79 20.96
CA LYS A 147 5.61 -2.76 20.77
C LYS A 147 5.62 -2.44 19.28
N PRO A 148 5.28 -1.23 18.86
CA PRO A 148 5.31 -0.86 17.46
C PRO A 148 6.63 -1.22 16.79
N SER A 149 6.56 -1.73 15.57
CA SER A 149 7.71 -2.26 14.84
C SER A 149 7.85 -1.57 13.48
N ARG A 150 9.09 -1.32 13.08
CA ARG A 150 9.41 -0.85 11.73
C ARG A 150 8.90 -1.82 10.66
N THR A 151 9.17 -3.11 10.87
CA THR A 151 8.81 -4.18 9.94
C THR A 151 7.35 -4.58 10.07
N ASN A 152 6.83 -5.26 9.04
CA ASN A 152 5.52 -5.89 9.14
C ASN A 152 5.58 -7.16 10.03
N ALA A 153 4.47 -7.89 10.12
CA ALA A 153 4.37 -9.10 10.96
C ALA A 153 5.30 -10.24 10.51
N HIS A 154 5.77 -10.22 9.27
CA HIS A 154 6.74 -11.19 8.74
C HIS A 154 8.19 -10.77 8.98
N GLY A 155 8.43 -9.63 9.63
CA GLY A 155 9.74 -9.09 9.89
C GLY A 155 10.38 -8.39 8.67
N VAL A 156 9.62 -8.10 7.64
CA VAL A 156 10.09 -7.45 6.41
C VAL A 156 10.01 -5.92 6.53
N ASP A 157 11.10 -5.23 6.18
CA ASP A 157 11.10 -3.79 5.93
C ASP A 157 10.38 -3.52 4.60
N LEU A 158 9.14 -3.06 4.68
CA LEU A 158 8.31 -2.80 3.50
C LEU A 158 8.94 -1.79 2.54
N ASN A 159 9.74 -0.84 3.07
CA ASN A 159 10.50 0.12 2.27
C ASN A 159 11.84 -0.44 1.75
N ARG A 160 11.97 -1.75 1.67
CA ARG A 160 13.05 -2.53 1.03
C ARG A 160 12.49 -3.66 0.16
N ASN A 161 11.15 -3.77 0.07
CA ASN A 161 10.47 -4.89 -0.57
C ASN A 161 9.88 -4.56 -1.96
N PHE A 162 10.07 -3.34 -2.49
CA PHE A 162 9.64 -3.00 -3.85
C PHE A 162 10.52 -3.65 -4.92
N ASN A 163 9.90 -3.99 -6.07
CA ASN A 163 10.60 -4.61 -7.19
C ASN A 163 11.43 -3.58 -7.97
N THR A 164 12.63 -3.30 -7.48
CA THR A 164 13.60 -2.42 -8.14
C THR A 164 14.59 -3.22 -9.00
N PRO A 165 15.22 -2.59 -10.02
CA PRO A 165 16.22 -3.26 -10.85
C PRO A 165 17.31 -3.92 -10.01
N GLY A 166 17.63 -5.16 -10.33
CA GLY A 166 18.65 -5.93 -9.61
C GLY A 166 18.29 -6.36 -8.19
N TRP A 167 17.06 -6.17 -7.73
CA TRP A 167 16.65 -6.41 -6.34
C TRP A 167 17.11 -7.77 -5.79
N LYS A 168 16.96 -8.85 -6.57
CA LYS A 168 17.33 -10.22 -6.13
C LYS A 168 18.80 -10.37 -5.71
N LEU A 169 19.67 -9.56 -6.26
CA LEU A 169 21.11 -9.54 -5.91
C LEU A 169 21.41 -8.40 -4.92
N ASP A 170 20.90 -7.20 -5.21
CA ASP A 170 21.32 -5.98 -4.52
C ASP A 170 20.68 -5.80 -3.16
N ALA A 171 19.40 -6.12 -2.99
CA ALA A 171 18.74 -5.93 -1.70
C ALA A 171 19.25 -6.89 -0.62
N PRO A 172 19.40 -8.21 -0.87
CA PRO A 172 20.02 -9.12 0.09
C PRO A 172 21.49 -8.80 0.36
N ARG A 173 22.25 -8.36 -0.68
CA ARG A 173 23.64 -7.95 -0.52
C ARG A 173 23.74 -6.72 0.37
N TYR A 174 22.96 -5.68 0.08
CA TYR A 174 22.89 -4.46 0.88
C TYR A 174 22.55 -4.78 2.35
N TRP A 175 21.55 -5.62 2.59
CA TRP A 175 21.17 -6.04 3.93
C TRP A 175 22.31 -6.75 4.66
N ARG A 176 23.03 -7.67 4.00
CA ARG A 176 24.15 -8.38 4.62
C ARG A 176 25.36 -7.49 4.92
N GLU A 177 25.75 -6.70 3.93
CA GLU A 177 27.04 -6.01 3.93
C GLU A 177 26.96 -4.60 4.53
N ARG A 178 25.92 -3.86 4.18
CA ARG A 178 25.77 -2.45 4.61
C ARG A 178 25.02 -2.31 5.93
N THR A 179 23.99 -3.13 6.16
CA THR A 179 23.22 -3.07 7.41
C THR A 179 23.67 -4.12 8.43
N ARG A 180 24.64 -4.96 8.11
CA ARG A 180 25.15 -6.03 8.98
C ARG A 180 24.04 -7.00 9.44
N LYS A 181 23.11 -7.30 8.55
CA LYS A 181 21.92 -8.13 8.80
C LYS A 181 21.01 -7.58 9.91
N ASP A 182 20.94 -6.26 10.03
CA ASP A 182 19.95 -5.64 10.94
C ASP A 182 18.55 -6.20 10.61
N PRO A 183 17.87 -6.88 11.56
CA PRO A 183 16.57 -7.49 11.31
C PRO A 183 15.50 -6.44 10.98
N ARG A 184 15.69 -5.20 11.43
CA ARG A 184 14.78 -4.10 11.11
C ARG A 184 14.85 -3.64 9.64
N ARG A 185 15.85 -4.13 8.87
CA ARG A 185 16.11 -3.74 7.48
C ARG A 185 16.09 -4.93 6.51
N TRP A 186 15.53 -6.06 6.96
CA TRP A 186 15.41 -7.23 6.10
C TRP A 186 14.45 -6.98 4.94
N PRO A 187 14.89 -7.16 3.68
CA PRO A 187 14.10 -6.85 2.50
C PRO A 187 13.02 -7.88 2.17
N GLY A 188 12.96 -8.99 2.91
CA GLY A 188 12.09 -10.13 2.59
C GLY A 188 12.75 -11.18 1.69
N PRO A 189 12.04 -12.28 1.41
CA PRO A 189 12.58 -13.39 0.60
C PRO A 189 12.58 -13.06 -0.90
N GLU A 190 11.61 -12.29 -1.38
CA GLU A 190 11.42 -11.89 -2.78
C GLU A 190 10.88 -10.46 -2.85
N PRO A 191 11.06 -9.75 -3.96
CA PRO A 191 10.44 -8.44 -4.13
C PRO A 191 8.91 -8.60 -4.13
N LEU A 192 8.21 -7.70 -3.49
CA LEU A 192 6.75 -7.72 -3.33
C LEU A 192 6.21 -9.00 -2.66
N SER A 193 7.02 -9.64 -1.81
CA SER A 193 6.60 -10.81 -1.04
C SER A 193 5.53 -10.50 0.01
N GLU A 194 5.37 -9.23 0.37
CA GLU A 194 4.46 -8.82 1.42
C GLU A 194 3.18 -8.20 0.83
N PRO A 195 2.01 -8.55 1.37
CA PRO A 195 0.73 -8.03 0.86
C PRO A 195 0.65 -6.51 0.91
N GLU A 196 1.27 -5.87 1.91
CA GLU A 196 1.28 -4.42 2.06
C GLU A 196 2.09 -3.73 0.95
N SER A 197 3.30 -4.22 0.66
CA SER A 197 4.13 -3.66 -0.42
C SER A 197 3.53 -3.96 -1.80
N LEU A 198 2.96 -5.15 -2.00
CA LEU A 198 2.24 -5.51 -3.22
C LEU A 198 1.01 -4.62 -3.42
N PHE A 199 0.24 -4.36 -2.35
CA PHE A 199 -0.90 -3.45 -2.41
C PHE A 199 -0.46 -2.05 -2.85
N LEU A 200 0.56 -1.46 -2.20
CA LEU A 200 1.02 -0.12 -2.58
C LEU A 200 1.56 -0.08 -4.02
N HIS A 201 2.32 -1.08 -4.42
CA HIS A 201 2.79 -1.23 -5.80
C HIS A 201 1.61 -1.23 -6.79
N THR A 202 0.59 -2.06 -6.55
CA THR A 202 -0.62 -2.13 -7.39
C THR A 202 -1.37 -0.78 -7.42
N GLN A 203 -1.41 -0.07 -6.27
CA GLN A 203 -2.02 1.26 -6.24
C GLN A 203 -1.21 2.27 -7.07
N MET A 204 0.11 2.22 -7.04
CA MET A 204 0.96 3.08 -7.87
C MET A 204 0.75 2.81 -9.37
N GLU A 205 0.61 1.56 -9.77
CA GLU A 205 0.32 1.20 -11.17
C GLU A 205 -1.09 1.62 -11.59
N ALA A 206 -2.12 1.26 -10.82
CA ALA A 206 -3.52 1.50 -11.19
C ALA A 206 -3.93 2.98 -11.08
N PHE A 207 -3.49 3.67 -10.03
CA PHE A 207 -3.78 5.08 -9.82
C PHE A 207 -2.89 5.98 -10.69
N ASN A 208 -1.70 5.50 -11.06
CA ASN A 208 -0.70 6.19 -11.86
C ASN A 208 -0.48 7.64 -11.38
N PRO A 209 0.00 7.85 -10.14
CA PRO A 209 0.14 9.17 -9.54
C PRO A 209 1.20 10.00 -10.26
N HIS A 210 0.99 11.31 -10.31
CA HIS A 210 2.00 12.28 -10.76
C HIS A 210 2.97 12.65 -9.65
N LEU A 211 2.63 12.32 -8.39
CA LEU A 211 3.43 12.54 -7.20
C LEU A 211 3.09 11.48 -6.16
N VAL A 212 4.12 10.93 -5.53
CA VAL A 212 4.00 10.17 -4.28
C VAL A 212 4.57 11.01 -3.15
N VAL A 213 3.85 11.10 -2.04
CA VAL A 213 4.34 11.65 -0.78
C VAL A 213 4.45 10.53 0.22
N SER A 214 5.68 10.19 0.61
CA SER A 214 6.00 9.17 1.59
C SER A 214 6.34 9.83 2.93
N ILE A 215 5.57 9.55 3.97
CA ILE A 215 5.76 10.17 5.28
C ILE A 215 6.42 9.18 6.22
N HIS A 216 7.51 9.62 6.82
CA HIS A 216 8.40 8.90 7.72
C HIS A 216 8.75 9.71 8.98
N ALA A 217 9.51 9.10 9.89
CA ALA A 217 10.17 9.70 11.04
C ALA A 217 11.35 8.78 11.49
N PRO A 218 12.37 9.22 12.27
CA PRO A 218 12.45 10.50 13.00
C PRO A 218 13.63 11.40 12.56
N TYR A 219 13.98 11.50 11.26
CA TYR A 219 15.24 12.16 10.87
C TYR A 219 15.18 13.70 10.80
N GLY A 220 14.00 14.31 10.74
CA GLY A 220 13.83 15.75 10.69
C GLY A 220 14.27 16.41 9.38
N VAL A 221 14.18 15.70 8.26
CA VAL A 221 14.62 16.18 6.94
C VAL A 221 13.54 15.98 5.87
N LEU A 222 13.77 16.61 4.73
CA LEU A 222 13.02 16.40 3.51
C LEU A 222 13.92 15.68 2.51
N ASP A 223 13.46 14.61 1.90
CA ASP A 223 14.17 13.91 0.82
C ASP A 223 13.32 13.87 -0.45
N PHE A 224 13.98 13.67 -1.59
CA PHE A 224 13.32 13.68 -2.89
C PHE A 224 14.02 12.77 -3.88
N ASP A 225 13.24 11.90 -4.50
CA ASP A 225 13.67 11.07 -5.62
C ASP A 225 12.80 11.37 -6.85
N GLY A 226 13.43 11.53 -8.01
CA GLY A 226 12.72 11.73 -9.27
C GLY A 226 13.32 12.80 -10.16
N PRO A 227 12.69 13.03 -11.35
CA PRO A 227 13.25 13.85 -12.42
C PRO A 227 13.04 15.36 -12.24
N HIS A 228 12.22 15.80 -11.27
CA HIS A 228 11.87 17.19 -11.06
C HIS A 228 12.86 17.90 -10.13
N GLU A 229 12.89 19.23 -10.20
CA GLU A 229 13.58 20.02 -9.19
C GLU A 229 12.90 19.85 -7.84
N PRO A 230 13.64 19.41 -6.79
CA PRO A 230 13.07 19.09 -5.49
C PRO A 230 12.53 20.32 -4.75
N PRO A 231 11.53 20.15 -3.87
CA PRO A 231 11.22 21.17 -2.89
C PRO A 231 12.41 21.39 -1.94
N GLN A 232 12.82 22.63 -1.74
CA GLN A 232 13.98 22.96 -0.88
C GLN A 232 13.63 22.88 0.61
N ARG A 233 12.32 22.98 0.91
CA ARG A 233 11.80 22.85 2.28
C ARG A 233 10.31 22.52 2.25
N LEU A 234 9.83 21.91 3.33
CA LEU A 234 8.42 21.80 3.69
C LEU A 234 8.29 22.17 5.19
N GLY A 235 7.66 23.31 5.49
CA GLY A 235 7.69 23.86 6.84
C GLY A 235 9.12 24.11 7.30
N ARG A 236 9.54 23.48 8.39
CA ARG A 236 10.91 23.57 8.91
C ARG A 236 11.88 22.56 8.32
N LEU A 237 11.33 21.47 7.73
CA LEU A 237 12.13 20.42 7.12
C LEU A 237 12.86 20.96 5.88
N ARG A 238 14.16 20.74 5.83
CA ARG A 238 15.01 21.15 4.70
C ARG A 238 15.42 19.93 3.88
N LEU A 239 15.63 20.17 2.60
CA LEU A 239 16.13 19.13 1.70
C LEU A 239 17.50 18.64 2.18
N ASP A 240 17.56 17.34 2.48
CA ASP A 240 18.79 16.61 2.75
C ASP A 240 18.59 15.18 2.23
N ARG A 241 19.39 14.80 1.23
CA ARG A 241 19.17 13.55 0.51
C ARG A 241 19.62 12.37 1.36
N VAL A 242 18.64 11.57 1.78
CA VAL A 242 18.87 10.34 2.55
C VAL A 242 19.47 9.23 1.69
N GLY A 243 19.19 9.27 0.38
CA GLY A 243 19.75 8.36 -0.60
C GLY A 243 18.78 7.26 -1.03
N VAL A 244 19.15 6.62 -2.15
CA VAL A 244 18.37 5.58 -2.82
C VAL A 244 18.86 4.20 -2.37
N PHE A 245 17.92 3.33 -2.00
CA PHE A 245 18.25 1.99 -1.50
C PHE A 245 17.54 0.93 -2.35
N PRO A 246 18.16 -0.27 -2.55
CA PRO A 246 17.51 -1.36 -3.23
C PRO A 246 16.16 -1.71 -2.55
N GLY A 247 15.10 -1.76 -3.33
CA GLY A 247 13.75 -2.07 -2.86
C GLY A 247 13.04 -0.95 -2.11
N SER A 248 13.59 0.29 -2.05
CA SER A 248 12.90 1.43 -1.45
C SER A 248 11.82 2.00 -2.39
N LEU A 249 10.82 2.66 -1.80
CA LEU A 249 9.77 3.36 -2.53
C LEU A 249 10.35 4.49 -3.40
N GLY A 250 11.34 5.24 -2.89
CA GLY A 250 12.05 6.27 -3.65
C GLY A 250 12.78 5.70 -4.87
N HIS A 251 13.44 4.53 -4.72
CA HIS A 251 14.05 3.86 -5.86
C HIS A 251 13.02 3.40 -6.89
N TYR A 252 11.96 2.72 -6.44
CA TYR A 252 10.90 2.23 -7.33
C TYR A 252 10.18 3.38 -8.03
N GLY A 253 9.63 4.32 -7.27
CA GLY A 253 8.85 5.44 -7.82
C GLY A 253 9.74 6.47 -8.52
N GLY A 254 10.72 7.03 -7.79
CA GLY A 254 11.50 8.17 -8.25
C GLY A 254 12.50 7.84 -9.36
N VAL A 255 13.26 6.76 -9.19
CA VAL A 255 14.33 6.40 -10.11
C VAL A 255 13.85 5.52 -11.26
N GLN A 256 13.10 4.46 -10.96
CA GLN A 256 12.69 3.47 -11.97
C GLN A 256 11.47 3.95 -12.78
N GLN A 257 10.46 4.54 -12.12
CA GLN A 257 9.20 4.93 -12.77
C GLN A 257 9.20 6.40 -13.21
N ASN A 258 10.25 7.18 -12.94
CA ASN A 258 10.29 8.64 -13.15
C ASN A 258 9.11 9.37 -12.49
N MET A 259 8.56 8.82 -11.45
CA MET A 259 7.45 9.35 -10.68
C MET A 259 8.03 10.04 -9.43
N PRO A 260 7.92 11.37 -9.29
CA PRO A 260 8.54 12.06 -8.17
C PRO A 260 8.02 11.52 -6.84
N VAL A 261 8.93 11.24 -5.92
CA VAL A 261 8.66 10.82 -4.56
C VAL A 261 9.22 11.88 -3.62
N VAL A 262 8.34 12.58 -2.93
CA VAL A 262 8.69 13.48 -1.82
C VAL A 262 8.65 12.66 -0.54
N THR A 263 9.79 12.51 0.12
CA THR A 263 9.88 11.83 1.41
C THR A 263 9.98 12.86 2.52
N ILE A 264 8.98 12.85 3.41
CA ILE A 264 8.94 13.68 4.61
C ILE A 264 9.43 12.85 5.77
N GLU A 265 10.54 13.21 6.36
CA GLU A 265 11.05 12.63 7.59
C GLU A 265 10.75 13.59 8.75
N LEU A 266 9.70 13.31 9.52
CA LEU A 266 9.36 14.12 10.70
C LEU A 266 10.47 14.06 11.76
N GLU A 267 10.56 15.06 12.63
CA GLU A 267 11.61 15.12 13.69
C GLU A 267 11.43 14.01 14.75
N HIS A 268 10.19 13.59 15.00
CA HIS A 268 9.86 12.62 16.05
C HIS A 268 8.86 11.57 15.58
N ALA A 269 9.10 10.32 15.95
CA ALA A 269 8.19 9.21 15.62
C ALA A 269 6.93 9.17 16.48
N LEU A 270 6.93 9.81 17.66
CA LEU A 270 5.86 9.73 18.66
C LEU A 270 5.20 11.08 18.95
N ASP A 271 5.89 12.19 18.71
CA ASP A 271 5.41 13.53 19.04
C ASP A 271 5.08 14.30 17.76
N MET A 272 3.81 14.62 17.60
CA MET A 272 3.32 15.33 16.41
C MET A 272 3.83 16.77 16.36
N PRO A 273 4.21 17.27 15.17
CA PRO A 273 4.43 18.69 14.95
C PRO A 273 3.18 19.50 15.34
N ARG A 274 3.41 20.76 15.79
CA ARG A 274 2.32 21.68 16.08
C ARG A 274 1.48 21.96 14.84
N ASP A 275 0.22 22.30 15.03
CA ASP A 275 -0.75 22.55 13.94
C ASP A 275 -0.26 23.59 12.92
N ALA A 276 0.45 24.59 13.36
CA ALA A 276 1.04 25.59 12.47
C ALA A 276 2.09 24.96 11.53
N GLU A 277 2.90 24.02 12.05
CA GLU A 277 3.92 23.33 11.26
C GLU A 277 3.28 22.34 10.27
N VAL A 278 2.25 21.60 10.71
CA VAL A 278 1.47 20.71 9.83
C VAL A 278 0.89 21.48 8.64
N ARG A 279 0.32 22.68 8.90
CA ARG A 279 -0.20 23.55 7.84
C ARG A 279 0.89 24.17 6.97
N ALA A 280 2.05 24.51 7.56
CA ALA A 280 3.16 25.06 6.79
C ALA A 280 3.72 24.03 5.80
N MET A 281 3.94 22.79 6.24
CA MET A 281 4.37 21.69 5.34
C MET A 281 3.37 21.48 4.21
N TRP A 282 2.09 21.45 4.51
CA TRP A 282 1.03 21.32 3.50
C TRP A 282 1.06 22.46 2.48
N SER A 283 1.13 23.71 2.96
CA SER A 283 1.13 24.90 2.10
C SER A 283 2.36 24.96 1.20
N ASP A 284 3.52 24.57 1.72
CA ASP A 284 4.77 24.54 0.94
C ASP A 284 4.72 23.43 -0.12
N LEU A 285 4.17 22.24 0.20
CA LEU A 285 3.94 21.17 -0.76
C LEU A 285 3.04 21.63 -1.90
N LEU A 286 1.91 22.25 -1.60
CA LEU A 286 0.98 22.76 -2.62
C LEU A 286 1.66 23.81 -3.52
N ARG A 287 2.43 24.72 -2.93
CA ARG A 287 3.16 25.75 -3.68
C ARG A 287 4.21 25.13 -4.62
N TRP A 288 4.93 24.12 -4.15
CA TRP A 288 5.89 23.40 -4.98
C TRP A 288 5.19 22.64 -6.11
N MET A 289 4.08 21.97 -5.84
CA MET A 289 3.26 21.30 -6.86
C MET A 289 2.80 22.28 -7.95
N ASP A 290 2.34 23.49 -7.57
CA ASP A 290 1.89 24.52 -8.54
C ASP A 290 3.01 24.98 -9.47
N THR A 291 4.24 24.99 -8.99
CA THR A 291 5.37 25.56 -9.70
C THR A 291 6.18 24.54 -10.49
N ARG A 292 6.21 23.28 -10.05
CA ARG A 292 7.15 22.27 -10.54
C ARG A 292 6.51 21.02 -11.15
N LEU A 293 5.26 20.72 -10.81
CA LEU A 293 4.57 19.59 -11.38
C LEU A 293 3.71 20.00 -12.58
N TYR A 294 3.24 18.99 -13.27
CA TYR A 294 2.34 19.14 -14.40
C TYR A 294 1.15 20.04 -14.05
N ARG A 295 0.89 21.05 -14.89
CA ARG A 295 -0.32 21.86 -14.79
C ARG A 295 -1.42 21.19 -15.62
N PRO A 296 -2.52 20.76 -14.99
CA PRO A 296 -3.61 20.10 -15.71
C PRO A 296 -4.17 21.00 -16.81
N ALA A 297 -4.30 20.43 -18.01
CA ALA A 297 -4.99 21.12 -19.10
C ALA A 297 -6.52 20.92 -18.93
N PRO A 298 -7.36 21.82 -19.48
CA PRO A 298 -8.79 21.57 -19.56
C PRO A 298 -9.10 20.25 -20.25
N VAL A 299 -10.09 19.51 -19.76
CA VAL A 299 -10.44 18.15 -20.26
C VAL A 299 -10.80 18.16 -21.76
N GLU A 300 -11.41 19.23 -22.25
CA GLU A 300 -11.70 19.38 -23.68
C GLU A 300 -10.44 19.39 -24.56
N ALA A 301 -9.37 20.08 -24.12
CA ALA A 301 -8.10 20.10 -24.83
C ALA A 301 -7.42 18.73 -24.83
N ALA A 302 -7.57 17.95 -23.78
CA ALA A 302 -7.07 16.59 -23.69
C ALA A 302 -7.82 15.64 -24.65
N LYS A 303 -9.15 15.76 -24.75
CA LYS A 303 -9.96 14.96 -25.69
C LYS A 303 -9.63 15.30 -27.15
N ILE A 304 -9.35 16.56 -27.47
CA ILE A 304 -8.97 16.98 -28.83
C ILE A 304 -7.60 16.41 -29.20
N LYS A 305 -6.64 16.37 -28.27
CA LYS A 305 -5.33 15.73 -28.52
C LYS A 305 -5.44 14.22 -28.72
N ALA A 306 -6.26 13.54 -27.95
CA ALA A 306 -6.45 12.09 -28.05
C ALA A 306 -7.13 11.67 -29.37
N ASN A 307 -7.97 12.53 -29.95
CA ASN A 307 -8.70 12.27 -31.19
C ASN A 307 -8.00 12.82 -32.46
N ARG A 308 -6.79 13.38 -32.34
CA ARG A 308 -6.05 13.86 -33.50
C ARG A 308 -5.47 12.64 -34.23
N PRO A 309 -5.81 12.43 -35.52
CA PRO A 309 -5.20 11.36 -36.31
C PRO A 309 -3.69 11.60 -36.41
N PRO A 310 -2.86 10.55 -36.53
CA PRO A 310 -1.44 10.70 -36.75
C PRO A 310 -1.23 11.57 -38.02
N ALA A 311 -0.28 12.47 -37.94
CA ALA A 311 0.08 13.31 -39.09
C ALA A 311 0.53 12.43 -40.26
N PRO A 312 0.22 12.81 -41.54
CA PRO A 312 0.55 12.04 -42.72
C PRO A 312 2.02 11.80 -42.91
#